data_dc72b8e670fa38f99891eb49f80e85cd
#
_entry.id   dc72b8e670fa38f99891eb49f80e85cd
#
_cell.length_a   1.000
_cell.length_b   1.000
_cell.length_c   1.000
_cell.angle_alpha   90.00
_cell.angle_beta   90.00
_cell.angle_gamma   90.00
#
_symmetry.space_group_name_H-M   'P 1'
#
loop_
_entity.id
_entity.type
_entity.pdbx_description
1 polymer ?
#
loop_
_entity_poly.entity_id
_entity_poly.type
_entity_poly.pdbx_seq_one_letter_code
_entity_poly.pdbx_strand_id
1 'polypeptide(L)'
;EKVDENMMTHAEMRTGQEHMSMKGRLIMDPSEGLAATFEGANILTAQSTIKPAHGWANAPEGAKEMVLLTSKGMVRRPFLILQNEDGIYDHVAMYKSKKEIEPMAVFYKGQMVDQIIDDSYFKGEKDETARAMKLLDIDPDGSNVRMFISGSMSTTALRDVTHPKSLYDEMVSAGGYPPPQSTFGSHDKEMVLDCMLDTWKLSGVYQAKCLNHCMNDLGYEVVFSHYHMIDLVEHNLIRFMSDKGHNKNPEEVYEYFMEEVYKAADDYIGQFLHLLDEDWTVFIVSDHAQVCPKHDVVGLGDMNGINVAVMKELGLTVLKKDENGKDLPEIDWSK
;
A
#
# COMPACT_ATOMS: atom_id res chain seq x y z
N GLU A 1 -14.30 25.91 -5.82
CA GLU A 1 -15.17 24.76 -5.53
C GLU A 1 -14.31 23.57 -5.16
N LYS A 2 -14.58 23.01 -3.98
CA LYS A 2 -13.76 21.98 -3.38
C LYS A 2 -14.25 20.58 -3.81
N VAL A 3 -14.09 20.26 -5.06
CA VAL A 3 -14.49 18.96 -5.61
C VAL A 3 -13.60 17.86 -5.04
N ASP A 4 -12.32 18.17 -4.78
CA ASP A 4 -11.34 17.20 -4.31
C ASP A 4 -11.57 16.73 -2.86
N GLU A 5 -12.24 17.51 -2.03
CA GLU A 5 -12.54 17.14 -0.65
C GLU A 5 -13.59 16.03 -0.55
N ASN A 6 -14.31 15.77 -1.64
CA ASN A 6 -15.33 14.73 -1.70
C ASN A 6 -14.83 13.42 -2.33
N MET A 7 -13.61 13.38 -2.82
CA MET A 7 -13.04 12.20 -3.47
C MET A 7 -12.15 11.44 -2.49
N MET A 8 -12.76 10.56 -1.71
CA MET A 8 -12.07 9.71 -0.75
C MET A 8 -10.89 8.95 -1.37
N THR A 9 -11.03 8.45 -2.58
CA THR A 9 -9.97 7.74 -3.30
C THR A 9 -8.77 8.61 -3.61
N HIS A 10 -8.97 9.87 -3.96
CA HIS A 10 -7.86 10.79 -4.22
C HIS A 10 -7.10 11.16 -2.95
N ALA A 11 -7.80 11.39 -1.85
CA ALA A 11 -7.20 11.61 -0.54
C ALA A 11 -6.46 10.37 -0.02
N GLU A 12 -7.05 9.19 -0.23
CA GLU A 12 -6.43 7.91 0.09
C GLU A 12 -5.10 7.73 -0.65
N MET A 13 -5.05 8.05 -1.94
CA MET A 13 -3.82 7.98 -2.72
C MET A 13 -2.74 8.95 -2.24
N ARG A 14 -3.08 10.20 -1.95
CA ARG A 14 -2.11 11.17 -1.42
C ARG A 14 -1.51 10.69 -0.10
N THR A 15 -2.36 10.23 0.80
CA THR A 15 -1.91 9.72 2.10
C THR A 15 -1.08 8.44 1.92
N GLY A 16 -1.49 7.55 1.02
CA GLY A 16 -0.73 6.36 0.66
C GLY A 16 0.62 6.70 0.02
N GLN A 17 0.68 7.68 -0.86
CA GLN A 17 1.92 8.12 -1.50
C GLN A 17 2.90 8.77 -0.50
N GLU A 18 2.42 9.57 0.42
CA GLU A 18 3.25 10.16 1.47
C GLU A 18 3.86 9.10 2.37
N HIS A 19 3.11 8.06 2.71
CA HIS A 19 3.62 6.92 3.47
C HIS A 19 4.54 6.01 2.65
N MET A 20 4.30 5.88 1.35
CA MET A 20 5.10 5.03 0.45
C MET A 20 6.42 5.65 0.03
N SER A 21 6.55 6.97 0.04
CA SER A 21 7.81 7.67 -0.26
C SER A 21 8.87 7.49 0.82
N MET A 22 8.48 7.02 1.99
CA MET A 22 9.40 6.77 3.08
C MET A 22 10.04 5.39 2.90
N LYS A 23 11.30 5.39 2.48
CA LYS A 23 12.11 4.17 2.34
C LYS A 23 12.21 3.46 3.67
N GLY A 24 11.48 2.37 3.82
CA GLY A 24 11.59 1.51 4.97
C GLY A 24 13.03 1.03 5.12
N ARG A 25 13.58 1.14 6.31
CA ARG A 25 14.86 0.52 6.65
C ARG A 25 14.56 -0.79 7.36
N LEU A 26 14.99 -1.87 6.75
CA LEU A 26 15.07 -3.14 7.43
C LEU A 26 16.15 -3.01 8.51
N ILE A 27 15.76 -3.08 9.77
CA ILE A 27 16.70 -3.23 10.88
C ILE A 27 16.61 -4.68 11.32
N MET A 28 17.56 -5.47 10.89
CA MET A 28 17.75 -6.80 11.44
C MET A 28 18.71 -6.70 12.61
N ASP A 29 18.19 -6.84 13.81
CA ASP A 29 19.00 -7.23 14.95
C ASP A 29 18.85 -8.75 15.13
N PRO A 30 19.91 -9.52 14.85
CA PRO A 30 19.85 -10.97 14.94
C PRO A 30 19.52 -11.48 16.35
N SER A 31 19.70 -10.66 17.38
CA SER A 31 19.43 -11.01 18.77
C SER A 31 17.98 -10.74 19.18
N GLU A 32 17.23 -9.88 18.45
CA GLU A 32 15.93 -9.40 18.89
C GLU A 32 14.76 -9.92 18.06
N GLY A 33 14.97 -10.41 16.85
CA GLY A 33 13.93 -10.91 15.96
C GLY A 33 13.77 -10.10 14.67
N LEU A 34 12.63 -10.26 14.03
CA LEU A 34 12.28 -9.50 12.83
C LEU A 34 12.04 -8.04 13.18
N ALA A 35 12.77 -7.14 12.55
CA ALA A 35 12.58 -5.72 12.78
C ALA A 35 12.15 -5.03 11.49
N ALA A 36 11.02 -4.36 11.53
CA ALA A 36 10.56 -3.43 10.50
C ALA A 36 10.50 -2.03 11.07
N THR A 37 10.89 -1.06 10.27
CA THR A 37 10.57 0.31 10.59
C THR A 37 9.09 0.57 10.29
N PHE A 38 8.53 1.59 10.92
CA PHE A 38 7.18 2.06 10.67
C PHE A 38 6.92 2.40 9.19
N GLU A 39 7.96 2.75 8.46
CA GLU A 39 7.94 3.42 7.18
C GLU A 39 8.16 2.41 6.04
N GLY A 40 7.10 2.09 5.32
CA GLY A 40 7.15 1.33 4.08
C GLY A 40 7.00 -0.18 4.22
N ALA A 41 6.84 -0.81 3.08
CA ALA A 41 6.71 -2.26 2.96
C ALA A 41 8.08 -2.94 2.94
N ASN A 42 8.16 -4.13 3.54
CA ASN A 42 9.39 -4.90 3.63
C ASN A 42 9.14 -6.40 3.55
N ILE A 43 10.13 -7.13 3.06
CA ILE A 43 10.24 -8.58 3.25
C ILE A 43 11.21 -8.84 4.39
N LEU A 44 10.75 -9.58 5.38
CA LEU A 44 11.47 -9.90 6.61
C LEU A 44 11.75 -11.39 6.67
N THR A 45 12.95 -11.74 7.14
CA THR A 45 13.35 -13.14 7.33
C THR A 45 13.77 -13.39 8.76
N ALA A 46 13.15 -14.39 9.39
CA ALA A 46 13.56 -14.90 10.69
C ALA A 46 14.26 -16.26 10.51
N GLN A 47 15.42 -16.42 11.11
CA GLN A 47 16.18 -17.68 11.16
C GLN A 47 16.79 -17.87 12.54
N SER A 48 17.87 -17.17 12.82
CA SER A 48 18.66 -17.32 14.05
C SER A 48 17.91 -16.94 15.33
N THR A 49 16.80 -16.22 15.22
CA THR A 49 15.97 -15.77 16.35
C THR A 49 14.80 -16.69 16.65
N ILE A 50 14.54 -17.68 15.79
CA ILE A 50 13.50 -18.68 16.03
C ILE A 50 13.95 -19.65 17.14
N LYS A 51 13.09 -19.87 18.10
CA LYS A 51 13.33 -20.74 19.24
C LYS A 51 12.04 -21.46 19.65
N PRO A 52 12.13 -22.55 20.47
CA PRO A 52 10.95 -23.19 21.04
C PRO A 52 10.08 -22.17 21.79
N ALA A 53 8.77 -22.27 21.65
CA ALA A 53 7.83 -21.38 22.31
C ALA A 53 7.91 -21.57 23.84
N HIS A 54 8.01 -20.45 24.57
CA HIS A 54 8.10 -20.49 26.03
C HIS A 54 7.30 -19.36 26.68
N GLY A 55 6.58 -19.67 27.73
CA GLY A 55 5.85 -18.70 28.54
C GLY A 55 4.58 -18.16 27.86
N TRP A 56 3.98 -18.93 26.99
CA TRP A 56 2.71 -18.63 26.33
C TRP A 56 1.53 -19.16 27.14
N ALA A 57 0.40 -18.44 27.07
CA ALA A 57 -0.85 -18.90 27.66
C ALA A 57 -1.46 -20.07 26.87
N ASN A 58 -1.29 -20.09 25.56
CA ASN A 58 -1.93 -21.05 24.64
C ASN A 58 -1.01 -21.42 23.46
N ALA A 59 0.19 -21.94 23.74
CA ALA A 59 1.05 -22.51 22.70
C ALA A 59 0.89 -24.03 22.66
N PRO A 60 0.59 -24.63 21.48
CA PRO A 60 0.57 -26.07 21.35
C PRO A 60 1.98 -26.66 21.52
N GLU A 61 2.03 -27.97 21.82
CA GLU A 61 3.30 -28.69 21.92
C GLU A 61 4.04 -28.63 20.57
N GLY A 62 5.35 -28.46 20.63
CA GLY A 62 6.19 -28.34 19.44
C GLY A 62 6.22 -26.95 18.81
N ALA A 63 5.36 -26.02 19.21
CA ALA A 63 5.37 -24.67 18.66
C ALA A 63 6.72 -23.98 18.84
N LYS A 64 7.10 -23.18 17.84
CA LYS A 64 8.24 -22.26 17.91
C LYS A 64 7.76 -20.81 18.01
N GLU A 65 8.65 -19.91 18.36
CA GLU A 65 8.33 -18.49 18.48
C GLU A 65 9.34 -17.61 17.79
N MET A 66 8.86 -16.47 17.32
CA MET A 66 9.65 -15.32 16.87
C MET A 66 8.99 -14.02 17.33
N VAL A 67 9.66 -12.89 17.14
CA VAL A 67 9.15 -11.58 17.52
C VAL A 67 9.27 -10.63 16.33
N LEU A 68 8.19 -9.91 16.01
CA LEU A 68 8.21 -8.79 15.11
C LEU A 68 8.37 -7.48 15.90
N LEU A 69 9.27 -6.64 15.45
CA LEU A 69 9.52 -5.30 15.98
C LEU A 69 9.11 -4.26 14.97
N THR A 70 8.19 -3.37 15.32
CA THR A 70 7.79 -2.22 14.51
C THR A 70 7.99 -0.91 15.26
N SER A 71 7.81 0.22 14.61
CA SER A 71 7.97 1.55 15.21
C SER A 71 9.31 1.71 15.94
N LYS A 72 10.40 1.29 15.29
CA LYS A 72 11.77 1.31 15.86
C LYS A 72 11.89 0.50 17.17
N GLY A 73 11.16 -0.60 17.27
CA GLY A 73 11.17 -1.50 18.43
C GLY A 73 10.23 -1.12 19.56
N MET A 74 9.52 0.00 19.44
CA MET A 74 8.52 0.40 20.45
C MET A 74 7.30 -0.53 20.47
N VAL A 75 7.00 -1.18 19.36
CA VAL A 75 5.93 -2.17 19.26
C VAL A 75 6.57 -3.54 19.06
N ARG A 76 6.23 -4.48 19.93
CA ARG A 76 6.73 -5.86 19.91
C ARG A 76 5.54 -6.81 19.80
N ARG A 77 5.51 -7.61 18.73
CA ARG A 77 4.46 -8.61 18.51
C ARG A 77 5.08 -10.00 18.47
N PRO A 78 4.76 -10.85 19.46
CA PRO A 78 5.20 -12.23 19.45
C PRO A 78 4.37 -13.04 18.45
N PHE A 79 5.05 -13.98 17.77
CA PHE A 79 4.45 -14.94 16.86
C PHE A 79 4.68 -16.35 17.35
N LEU A 80 3.69 -17.19 17.14
CA LEU A 80 3.86 -18.63 17.14
C LEU A 80 4.07 -19.12 15.70
N ILE A 81 4.99 -20.06 15.54
CA ILE A 81 5.24 -20.83 14.33
C ILE A 81 4.66 -22.20 14.60
N LEU A 82 3.68 -22.61 13.83
CA LEU A 82 2.76 -23.69 14.16
C LEU A 82 2.84 -24.83 13.14
N GLN A 83 2.58 -26.04 13.63
CA GLN A 83 2.53 -27.25 12.82
C GLN A 83 1.08 -27.57 12.43
N ASN A 84 0.93 -28.19 11.27
CA ASN A 84 -0.29 -28.86 10.86
C ASN A 84 -0.42 -30.25 11.53
N GLU A 85 -1.45 -31.00 11.18
CA GLU A 85 -1.73 -32.35 11.72
C GLU A 85 -0.62 -33.37 11.41
N ASP A 86 0.16 -33.14 10.35
CA ASP A 86 1.29 -33.99 9.96
C ASP A 86 2.60 -33.62 10.68
N GLY A 87 2.59 -32.64 11.57
CA GLY A 87 3.77 -32.17 12.28
C GLY A 87 4.70 -31.26 11.47
N ILE A 88 4.24 -30.78 10.32
CA ILE A 88 4.98 -29.89 9.41
C ILE A 88 4.62 -28.43 9.77
N TYR A 89 5.61 -27.57 9.92
CA TYR A 89 5.35 -26.14 10.12
C TYR A 89 4.90 -25.51 8.81
N ASP A 90 3.69 -24.94 8.79
CA ASP A 90 3.05 -24.42 7.59
C ASP A 90 2.32 -23.07 7.77
N HIS A 91 2.23 -22.57 9.01
CA HIS A 91 1.58 -21.30 9.29
C HIS A 91 2.18 -20.60 10.51
N VAL A 92 1.89 -19.31 10.61
CA VAL A 92 2.30 -18.50 11.77
C VAL A 92 1.12 -17.70 12.31
N ALA A 93 1.09 -17.43 13.60
CA ALA A 93 0.06 -16.66 14.26
C ALA A 93 0.66 -15.50 15.05
N MET A 94 0.17 -14.29 14.80
CA MET A 94 0.60 -13.05 15.45
C MET A 94 -0.27 -12.75 16.66
N TYR A 95 0.34 -12.38 17.77
CA TYR A 95 -0.37 -12.03 19.00
C TYR A 95 0.03 -10.64 19.51
N LYS A 96 -0.89 -10.01 20.23
CA LYS A 96 -0.60 -8.75 20.92
C LYS A 96 0.41 -8.95 22.07
N SER A 97 0.27 -10.05 22.78
CA SER A 97 1.19 -10.52 23.81
C SER A 97 1.11 -12.04 23.98
N LYS A 98 2.10 -12.64 24.63
CA LYS A 98 2.09 -14.09 24.95
C LYS A 98 0.98 -14.52 25.91
N LYS A 99 0.26 -13.58 26.51
CA LYS A 99 -0.84 -13.84 27.44
C LYS A 99 -2.19 -13.96 26.76
N GLU A 100 -2.27 -13.52 25.52
CA GLU A 100 -3.50 -13.62 24.70
C GLU A 100 -3.75 -15.07 24.30
N ILE A 101 -5.04 -15.44 24.29
CA ILE A 101 -5.48 -16.75 23.84
C ILE A 101 -5.72 -16.73 22.33
N GLU A 102 -6.34 -15.66 21.83
CA GLU A 102 -6.64 -15.49 20.43
C GLU A 102 -5.56 -14.68 19.71
N PRO A 103 -5.15 -15.11 18.51
CA PRO A 103 -4.23 -14.34 17.70
C PRO A 103 -4.89 -13.09 17.10
N MET A 104 -4.09 -12.07 16.86
CA MET A 104 -4.50 -10.90 16.06
C MET A 104 -4.71 -11.28 14.59
N ALA A 105 -3.88 -12.17 14.07
CA ALA A 105 -3.94 -12.68 12.70
C ALA A 105 -3.24 -14.04 12.60
N VAL A 106 -3.69 -14.86 11.64
CA VAL A 106 -3.06 -16.13 11.27
C VAL A 106 -2.70 -16.07 9.79
N PHE A 107 -1.51 -16.53 9.45
CA PHE A 107 -0.94 -16.44 8.12
C PHE A 107 -0.58 -17.82 7.60
N TYR A 108 -1.19 -18.20 6.49
CA TYR A 108 -0.82 -19.36 5.70
C TYR A 108 0.03 -18.93 4.50
N LYS A 109 0.91 -19.79 4.03
CA LYS A 109 1.81 -19.48 2.92
C LYS A 109 1.03 -19.00 1.68
N GLY A 110 1.45 -17.87 1.14
CA GLY A 110 0.90 -17.26 -0.07
C GLY A 110 -0.38 -16.45 0.14
N GLN A 111 -1.00 -16.49 1.32
CA GLN A 111 -2.22 -15.73 1.61
C GLN A 111 -1.91 -14.35 2.19
N MET A 112 -2.42 -13.32 1.54
CA MET A 112 -2.40 -11.95 2.08
C MET A 112 -3.49 -11.81 3.14
N VAL A 113 -3.14 -11.29 4.30
CA VAL A 113 -4.06 -10.93 5.38
C VAL A 113 -4.02 -9.43 5.56
N ASP A 114 -5.14 -8.78 5.43
CA ASP A 114 -5.33 -7.34 5.61
C ASP A 114 -6.09 -7.02 6.92
N GLN A 115 -6.39 -5.75 7.13
CA GLN A 115 -7.12 -5.26 8.31
C GLN A 115 -6.47 -5.66 9.64
N ILE A 116 -5.14 -5.80 9.66
CA ILE A 116 -4.41 -6.05 10.91
C ILE A 116 -4.27 -4.72 11.63
N ILE A 117 -5.13 -4.51 12.64
CA ILE A 117 -5.16 -3.29 13.43
C ILE A 117 -4.17 -3.41 14.57
N ASP A 118 -3.25 -2.45 14.65
CA ASP A 118 -2.17 -2.48 15.63
C ASP A 118 -1.73 -1.09 16.06
N ASP A 119 -1.07 -1.05 17.21
CA ASP A 119 -0.41 0.16 17.70
C ASP A 119 0.77 0.51 16.79
N SER A 120 1.00 1.78 16.58
CA SER A 120 2.16 2.34 15.92
C SER A 120 2.65 3.59 16.64
N TYR A 121 3.90 3.99 16.39
CA TYR A 121 4.46 5.22 16.95
C TYR A 121 5.16 6.00 15.87
N PHE A 122 4.71 7.22 15.64
CA PHE A 122 5.33 8.17 14.73
C PHE A 122 5.78 9.41 15.49
N LYS A 123 7.06 9.76 15.40
CA LYS A 123 7.67 10.89 16.15
C LYS A 123 7.41 10.86 17.66
N GLY A 124 7.23 9.66 18.23
CA GLY A 124 6.97 9.47 19.66
C GLY A 124 5.49 9.51 20.05
N GLU A 125 4.60 9.84 19.13
CA GLU A 125 3.16 9.81 19.35
C GLU A 125 2.60 8.43 18.98
N LYS A 126 1.70 7.93 19.84
CA LYS A 126 1.01 6.67 19.60
C LYS A 126 -0.15 6.88 18.65
N ASP A 127 -0.27 5.98 17.68
CA ASP A 127 -1.38 5.93 16.74
C ASP A 127 -1.88 4.49 16.59
N GLU A 128 -3.12 4.34 16.18
CA GLU A 128 -3.68 3.07 15.76
C GLU A 128 -3.64 2.99 14.24
N THR A 129 -3.09 1.91 13.72
CA THR A 129 -2.88 1.75 12.28
C THR A 129 -3.36 0.41 11.76
N ALA A 130 -3.78 0.39 10.51
CA ALA A 130 -4.08 -0.82 9.76
C ALA A 130 -2.91 -1.17 8.84
N ARG A 131 -2.67 -2.47 8.65
CA ARG A 131 -1.67 -2.98 7.70
C ARG A 131 -2.08 -4.34 7.13
N ALA A 132 -1.39 -4.73 6.06
CA ALA A 132 -1.48 -6.06 5.48
C ALA A 132 -0.15 -6.79 5.64
N MET A 133 -0.21 -8.11 5.76
CA MET A 133 0.95 -8.98 5.85
C MET A 133 0.71 -10.28 5.10
N LYS A 134 1.79 -10.93 4.65
CA LYS A 134 1.73 -12.21 3.93
C LYS A 134 2.88 -13.12 4.38
N LEU A 135 2.57 -14.37 4.65
CA LEU A 135 3.60 -15.39 4.82
C LEU A 135 4.09 -15.82 3.43
N LEU A 136 5.32 -15.45 3.09
CA LEU A 136 5.92 -15.77 1.79
C LEU A 136 6.49 -17.18 1.77
N ASP A 137 7.19 -17.54 2.84
CA ASP A 137 7.82 -18.84 2.95
C ASP A 137 7.99 -19.27 4.40
N ILE A 138 8.02 -20.59 4.60
CA ILE A 138 8.26 -21.24 5.88
C ILE A 138 8.90 -22.60 5.61
N ASP A 139 10.01 -22.90 6.29
CA ASP A 139 10.63 -24.21 6.17
C ASP A 139 9.81 -25.27 6.93
N PRO A 140 9.72 -26.49 6.41
CA PRO A 140 8.92 -27.56 7.03
C PRO A 140 9.30 -27.89 8.46
N ASP A 141 10.56 -27.63 8.85
CA ASP A 141 11.05 -27.79 10.20
C ASP A 141 10.88 -26.51 11.06
N GLY A 142 10.31 -25.44 10.51
CA GLY A 142 10.10 -24.16 11.17
C GLY A 142 11.40 -23.43 11.54
N SER A 143 12.49 -23.66 10.82
CA SER A 143 13.78 -23.02 11.07
C SER A 143 13.93 -21.66 10.38
N ASN A 144 13.09 -21.39 9.39
CA ASN A 144 13.09 -20.16 8.64
C ASN A 144 11.65 -19.71 8.34
N VAL A 145 11.39 -18.43 8.47
CA VAL A 145 10.11 -17.80 8.13
C VAL A 145 10.39 -16.51 7.38
N ARG A 146 9.76 -16.34 6.21
CA ARG A 146 9.82 -15.11 5.43
C ARG A 146 8.43 -14.49 5.35
N MET A 147 8.33 -13.23 5.69
CA MET A 147 7.07 -12.49 5.70
C MET A 147 7.20 -11.17 4.98
N PHE A 148 6.16 -10.84 4.23
CA PHE A 148 5.92 -9.48 3.77
C PHE A 148 5.13 -8.71 4.83
N ILE A 149 5.50 -7.47 5.05
CA ILE A 149 4.75 -6.50 5.84
C ILE A 149 4.54 -5.23 5.00
N SER A 150 3.31 -4.77 4.88
CA SER A 150 3.02 -3.50 4.21
C SER A 150 3.44 -2.30 5.06
N GLY A 151 3.43 -1.12 4.49
CA GLY A 151 3.33 0.11 5.25
C GLY A 151 2.10 0.06 6.17
N SER A 152 2.02 0.95 7.12
CA SER A 152 0.84 1.09 7.97
C SER A 152 0.14 2.41 7.67
N MET A 153 -1.18 2.41 7.76
CA MET A 153 -2.02 3.60 7.59
C MET A 153 -2.78 3.87 8.87
N SER A 154 -2.77 5.11 9.33
CA SER A 154 -3.59 5.52 10.49
C SER A 154 -5.06 5.22 10.24
N THR A 155 -5.73 4.64 11.24
CA THR A 155 -7.16 4.35 11.17
C THR A 155 -8.04 5.61 11.11
N THR A 156 -7.45 6.78 11.27
CA THR A 156 -8.15 8.08 11.24
C THR A 156 -7.66 9.02 10.14
N ALA A 157 -6.60 8.65 9.40
CA ALA A 157 -5.92 9.53 8.46
C ALA A 157 -6.86 10.15 7.40
N LEU A 158 -7.82 9.38 6.90
CA LEU A 158 -8.72 9.83 5.85
C LEU A 158 -9.98 10.55 6.35
N ARG A 159 -10.24 10.51 7.65
CA ARG A 159 -11.44 11.15 8.23
C ARG A 159 -11.47 12.65 7.98
N ASP A 160 -10.31 13.31 8.06
CA ASP A 160 -10.24 14.77 7.92
C ASP A 160 -10.33 15.25 6.46
N VAL A 161 -10.07 14.37 5.51
CA VAL A 161 -10.16 14.65 4.08
C VAL A 161 -11.44 14.11 3.44
N THR A 162 -12.26 13.37 4.19
CA THR A 162 -13.57 12.88 3.75
C THR A 162 -14.67 13.91 4.08
N HIS A 163 -15.56 14.15 3.14
CA HIS A 163 -16.69 15.06 3.31
C HIS A 163 -18.01 14.43 2.85
N PRO A 164 -19.09 14.45 3.68
CA PRO A 164 -19.07 14.83 5.09
C PRO A 164 -18.23 13.85 5.91
N LYS A 165 -17.72 14.27 7.07
CA LYS A 165 -16.84 13.40 7.90
C LYS A 165 -17.53 12.09 8.33
N SER A 166 -18.86 12.09 8.46
CA SER A 166 -19.63 10.88 8.74
C SER A 166 -19.53 9.82 7.65
N LEU A 167 -19.27 10.23 6.41
CA LEU A 167 -19.07 9.31 5.29
C LEU A 167 -17.86 8.39 5.53
N TYR A 168 -16.82 8.87 6.22
CA TYR A 168 -15.69 8.02 6.58
C TYR A 168 -16.11 6.82 7.44
N ASP A 169 -16.97 7.06 8.43
CA ASP A 169 -17.46 5.99 9.31
C ASP A 169 -18.33 4.98 8.55
N GLU A 170 -19.12 5.44 7.58
CA GLU A 170 -19.87 4.58 6.65
C GLU A 170 -18.93 3.73 5.78
N MET A 171 -17.87 4.32 5.24
CA MET A 171 -16.88 3.60 4.44
C MET A 171 -16.15 2.53 5.25
N VAL A 172 -15.75 2.86 6.50
CA VAL A 172 -15.12 1.89 7.40
C VAL A 172 -16.09 0.75 7.74
N SER A 173 -17.38 1.05 7.91
CA SER A 173 -18.40 0.02 8.14
C SER A 173 -18.57 -0.92 6.94
N ALA A 174 -18.50 -0.39 5.73
CA ALA A 174 -18.70 -1.14 4.48
C ALA A 174 -17.47 -1.92 4.04
N GLY A 175 -16.29 -1.29 4.06
CA GLY A 175 -15.05 -1.80 3.48
C GLY A 175 -13.95 -2.16 4.48
N GLY A 176 -14.09 -1.76 5.73
CA GLY A 176 -12.99 -1.75 6.71
C GLY A 176 -12.14 -0.49 6.56
N TYR A 177 -10.96 -0.49 7.17
CA TYR A 177 -10.00 0.58 6.99
C TYR A 177 -9.34 0.50 5.61
N PRO A 178 -8.99 1.65 4.99
CA PRO A 178 -8.32 1.64 3.70
C PRO A 178 -7.01 0.85 3.78
N PRO A 179 -6.80 -0.12 2.87
CA PRO A 179 -5.59 -0.90 2.86
C PRO A 179 -4.40 -0.02 2.48
N PRO A 180 -3.25 -0.15 3.16
CA PRO A 180 -2.06 0.59 2.79
C PRO A 180 -1.58 0.12 1.42
N GLN A 181 -1.49 1.04 0.49
CA GLN A 181 -0.87 0.78 -0.81
C GLN A 181 0.63 0.59 -0.60
N SER A 182 1.18 -0.46 -1.14
CA SER A 182 2.59 -0.74 -0.92
C SER A 182 3.45 -0.44 -2.13
N THR A 183 4.60 0.07 -1.81
CA THR A 183 5.85 0.07 -2.57
C THR A 183 5.83 0.70 -3.95
N PHE A 184 5.83 2.02 -3.99
CA PHE A 184 6.44 2.71 -5.11
C PHE A 184 7.96 2.51 -5.09
N GLY A 185 8.49 2.06 -6.22
CA GLY A 185 9.93 2.06 -6.46
C GLY A 185 10.70 0.94 -5.80
N SER A 186 10.07 -0.17 -5.44
CA SER A 186 10.82 -1.39 -5.19
C SER A 186 11.39 -1.91 -6.51
N HIS A 187 12.69 -2.25 -6.49
CA HIS A 187 13.37 -2.92 -7.59
C HIS A 187 13.50 -4.43 -7.33
N ASP A 188 12.94 -4.89 -6.23
CA ASP A 188 12.94 -6.30 -5.86
C ASP A 188 11.80 -7.01 -6.58
N LYS A 189 12.15 -7.99 -7.43
CA LYS A 189 11.18 -8.76 -8.22
C LYS A 189 10.17 -9.48 -7.32
N GLU A 190 10.61 -10.08 -6.23
CA GLU A 190 9.74 -10.79 -5.30
C GLU A 190 8.74 -9.83 -4.62
N MET A 191 9.24 -8.67 -4.16
CA MET A 191 8.37 -7.64 -3.58
C MET A 191 7.27 -7.23 -4.55
N VAL A 192 7.64 -7.04 -5.79
CA VAL A 192 6.74 -6.58 -6.83
C VAL A 192 5.73 -7.66 -7.21
N LEU A 193 6.19 -8.89 -7.54
CA LEU A 193 5.33 -9.98 -8.03
C LEU A 193 4.45 -10.60 -6.92
N ASP A 194 5.04 -10.82 -5.76
CA ASP A 194 4.42 -11.64 -4.72
C ASP A 194 3.70 -10.84 -3.64
N CYS A 195 3.91 -9.52 -3.61
CA CYS A 195 3.38 -8.68 -2.53
C CYS A 195 2.62 -7.45 -3.03
N MET A 196 3.20 -6.70 -3.97
CA MET A 196 2.64 -5.42 -4.40
C MET A 196 1.30 -5.60 -5.12
N LEU A 197 1.23 -6.58 -6.01
CA LEU A 197 0.01 -6.84 -6.77
C LEU A 197 -1.15 -7.24 -5.85
N ASP A 198 -0.89 -8.06 -4.83
CA ASP A 198 -1.93 -8.42 -3.86
C ASP A 198 -2.44 -7.21 -3.08
N THR A 199 -1.56 -6.30 -2.66
CA THR A 199 -2.01 -5.09 -1.96
C THR A 199 -2.82 -4.16 -2.85
N TRP A 200 -2.52 -4.10 -4.15
CA TRP A 200 -3.31 -3.36 -5.11
C TRP A 200 -4.69 -3.97 -5.34
N LYS A 201 -4.77 -5.30 -5.41
CA LYS A 201 -6.07 -6.01 -5.47
C LYS A 201 -6.91 -5.71 -4.23
N LEU A 202 -6.31 -5.69 -3.04
CA LEU A 202 -7.02 -5.29 -1.81
C LEU A 202 -7.57 -3.85 -1.90
N SER A 203 -6.79 -2.92 -2.44
CA SER A 203 -7.24 -1.54 -2.64
C SER A 203 -8.43 -1.45 -3.59
N GLY A 204 -8.41 -2.21 -4.70
CA GLY A 204 -9.54 -2.28 -5.63
C GLY A 204 -10.82 -2.84 -4.97
N VAL A 205 -10.68 -3.92 -4.21
CA VAL A 205 -11.82 -4.52 -3.48
C VAL A 205 -12.38 -3.56 -2.45
N TYR A 206 -11.52 -2.90 -1.67
CA TYR A 206 -11.94 -1.88 -0.70
C TYR A 206 -12.70 -0.74 -1.39
N GLN A 207 -12.13 -0.17 -2.45
CA GLN A 207 -12.74 0.92 -3.19
C GLN A 207 -14.10 0.53 -3.77
N ALA A 208 -14.20 -0.67 -4.36
CA ALA A 208 -15.46 -1.18 -4.89
C ALA A 208 -16.53 -1.35 -3.81
N LYS A 209 -16.18 -1.89 -2.65
CA LYS A 209 -17.10 -2.01 -1.51
C LYS A 209 -17.63 -0.64 -1.07
N CYS A 210 -16.74 0.34 -0.92
CA CYS A 210 -17.12 1.69 -0.54
C CYS A 210 -18.05 2.35 -1.55
N LEU A 211 -17.74 2.23 -2.84
CA LEU A 211 -18.56 2.83 -3.90
C LEU A 211 -19.93 2.15 -4.03
N ASN A 212 -19.97 0.82 -3.95
CA ASN A 212 -21.24 0.10 -3.94
C ASN A 212 -22.10 0.47 -2.73
N HIS A 213 -21.50 0.66 -1.55
CA HIS A 213 -22.21 1.16 -0.38
C HIS A 213 -22.78 2.56 -0.61
N CYS A 214 -21.99 3.46 -1.24
CA CYS A 214 -22.48 4.78 -1.61
C CYS A 214 -23.72 4.72 -2.49
N MET A 215 -23.72 3.88 -3.51
CA MET A 215 -24.81 3.77 -4.47
C MET A 215 -26.02 3.04 -3.88
N ASN A 216 -25.81 1.86 -3.30
CA ASN A 216 -26.87 0.96 -2.93
C ASN A 216 -27.51 1.31 -1.58
N ASP A 217 -26.70 1.75 -0.60
CA ASP A 217 -27.17 1.96 0.75
C ASP A 217 -27.36 3.43 1.10
N LEU A 218 -26.48 4.31 0.60
CA LEU A 218 -26.54 5.74 0.87
C LEU A 218 -27.30 6.54 -0.21
N GLY A 219 -27.64 5.93 -1.34
CA GLY A 219 -28.49 6.52 -2.39
C GLY A 219 -27.81 7.61 -3.21
N TYR A 220 -26.50 7.53 -3.40
CA TYR A 220 -25.79 8.44 -4.30
C TYR A 220 -26.13 8.11 -5.76
N GLU A 221 -26.64 9.07 -6.50
CA GLU A 221 -27.08 8.94 -7.90
C GLU A 221 -25.97 9.26 -8.91
N VAL A 222 -24.91 9.94 -8.48
CA VAL A 222 -23.74 10.26 -9.29
C VAL A 222 -22.48 9.91 -8.52
N VAL A 223 -21.69 8.99 -9.07
CA VAL A 223 -20.45 8.54 -8.47
C VAL A 223 -19.30 8.72 -9.47
N PHE A 224 -18.23 9.35 -9.03
CA PHE A 224 -17.02 9.53 -9.79
C PHE A 224 -15.87 8.83 -9.06
N SER A 225 -15.24 7.87 -9.73
CA SER A 225 -14.18 7.05 -9.15
C SER A 225 -12.92 7.13 -10.00
N HIS A 226 -11.77 7.03 -9.35
CA HIS A 226 -10.48 6.95 -10.00
C HIS A 226 -9.74 5.69 -9.58
N TYR A 227 -9.53 4.78 -10.53
CA TYR A 227 -8.76 3.55 -10.31
C TYR A 227 -7.34 3.75 -10.85
N HIS A 228 -6.42 4.10 -9.99
CA HIS A 228 -5.08 4.58 -10.34
C HIS A 228 -4.02 3.46 -10.51
N MET A 229 -4.42 2.21 -10.35
CA MET A 229 -3.48 1.09 -10.30
C MET A 229 -2.66 0.95 -11.59
N ILE A 230 -3.30 1.06 -12.77
CA ILE A 230 -2.62 0.89 -14.05
C ILE A 230 -1.49 1.93 -14.18
N ASP A 231 -1.81 3.20 -14.01
CA ASP A 231 -0.85 4.30 -14.10
C ASP A 231 0.34 4.11 -13.13
N LEU A 232 0.05 3.83 -11.86
CA LEU A 232 1.07 3.67 -10.84
C LEU A 232 2.00 2.49 -11.10
N VAL A 233 1.46 1.37 -11.57
CA VAL A 233 2.26 0.19 -11.89
C VAL A 233 3.08 0.44 -13.14
N GLU A 234 2.50 1.04 -14.17
CA GLU A 234 3.23 1.38 -15.39
C GLU A 234 4.40 2.34 -15.13
N HIS A 235 4.22 3.35 -14.29
CA HIS A 235 5.32 4.22 -13.86
C HIS A 235 6.50 3.47 -13.24
N ASN A 236 6.23 2.42 -12.49
CA ASN A 236 7.27 1.57 -11.94
C ASN A 236 7.89 0.64 -13.00
N LEU A 237 7.06 0.03 -13.84
CA LEU A 237 7.50 -0.96 -14.81
C LEU A 237 8.31 -0.34 -15.96
N ILE A 238 7.97 0.84 -16.42
CA ILE A 238 8.74 1.59 -17.42
C ILE A 238 10.21 1.73 -17.00
N ARG A 239 10.48 1.85 -15.71
CA ARG A 239 11.84 1.91 -15.20
C ARG A 239 12.59 0.59 -15.37
N PHE A 240 11.90 -0.54 -15.33
CA PHE A 240 12.52 -1.85 -15.58
C PHE A 240 12.86 -2.07 -17.07
N MET A 241 12.11 -1.44 -17.97
CA MET A 241 12.38 -1.48 -19.42
C MET A 241 13.49 -0.52 -19.86
N SER A 242 13.95 0.37 -18.99
CA SER A 242 15.08 1.24 -19.32
C SER A 242 16.39 0.45 -19.28
N ASP A 243 17.35 0.82 -20.14
CA ASP A 243 18.69 0.21 -20.19
C ASP A 243 19.48 0.31 -18.88
N LYS A 244 18.98 1.10 -17.93
CA LYS A 244 19.54 1.27 -16.59
C LYS A 244 18.80 0.45 -15.53
N GLY A 245 17.84 -0.37 -15.92
CA GLY A 245 17.08 -1.23 -15.01
C GLY A 245 17.98 -2.29 -14.36
N HIS A 246 17.70 -2.60 -13.10
CA HIS A 246 18.45 -3.63 -12.34
C HIS A 246 17.94 -5.05 -12.60
N ASN A 247 16.94 -5.21 -13.46
CA ASN A 247 16.36 -6.51 -13.77
C ASN A 247 17.06 -7.15 -14.98
N LYS A 248 17.35 -8.45 -14.87
CA LYS A 248 17.99 -9.23 -15.95
C LYS A 248 17.04 -9.52 -17.12
N ASN A 249 15.72 -9.54 -16.87
CA ASN A 249 14.70 -9.82 -17.87
C ASN A 249 13.56 -8.79 -17.76
N PRO A 250 13.79 -7.51 -18.09
CA PRO A 250 12.80 -6.45 -17.90
C PRO A 250 11.53 -6.66 -18.73
N GLU A 251 11.64 -7.18 -19.94
CA GLU A 251 10.51 -7.42 -20.84
C GLU A 251 9.56 -8.48 -20.27
N GLU A 252 10.08 -9.61 -19.80
CA GLU A 252 9.28 -10.68 -19.19
C GLU A 252 8.52 -10.20 -17.94
N VAL A 253 9.19 -9.41 -17.11
CA VAL A 253 8.55 -8.83 -15.92
C VAL A 253 7.46 -7.85 -16.32
N TYR A 254 7.70 -7.02 -17.32
CA TYR A 254 6.71 -6.06 -17.82
C TYR A 254 5.49 -6.78 -18.39
N GLU A 255 5.66 -7.74 -19.26
CA GLU A 255 4.55 -8.49 -19.86
C GLU A 255 3.70 -9.18 -18.79
N TYR A 256 4.32 -9.91 -17.87
CA TYR A 256 3.60 -10.55 -16.78
C TYR A 256 2.83 -9.55 -15.92
N PHE A 257 3.47 -8.45 -15.54
CA PHE A 257 2.87 -7.44 -14.71
C PHE A 257 1.71 -6.73 -15.36
N MET A 258 1.88 -6.32 -16.60
CA MET A 258 0.82 -5.62 -17.33
C MET A 258 -0.42 -6.50 -17.45
N GLU A 259 -0.25 -7.78 -17.77
CA GLU A 259 -1.37 -8.72 -17.83
C GLU A 259 -2.12 -8.78 -16.47
N GLU A 260 -1.39 -8.96 -15.37
CA GLU A 260 -1.99 -9.07 -14.04
C GLU A 260 -2.62 -7.76 -13.55
N VAL A 261 -2.05 -6.62 -13.90
CA VAL A 261 -2.61 -5.29 -13.60
C VAL A 261 -3.93 -5.06 -14.33
N TYR A 262 -3.99 -5.40 -15.62
CA TYR A 262 -5.23 -5.29 -16.38
C TYR A 262 -6.29 -6.30 -15.92
N LYS A 263 -5.90 -7.51 -15.53
CA LYS A 263 -6.83 -8.46 -14.88
C LYS A 263 -7.39 -7.89 -13.59
N ALA A 264 -6.56 -7.27 -12.75
CA ALA A 264 -7.01 -6.66 -11.52
C ALA A 264 -7.93 -5.44 -11.78
N ALA A 265 -7.69 -4.69 -12.85
CA ALA A 265 -8.60 -3.62 -13.28
C ALA A 265 -9.94 -4.17 -13.80
N ASP A 266 -9.92 -5.29 -14.54
CA ASP A 266 -11.11 -6.00 -14.98
C ASP A 266 -11.91 -6.53 -13.80
N ASP A 267 -11.25 -7.15 -12.82
CA ASP A 267 -11.86 -7.59 -11.57
C ASP A 267 -12.51 -6.42 -10.80
N TYR A 268 -11.85 -5.24 -10.80
CA TYR A 268 -12.42 -4.03 -10.19
C TYR A 268 -13.68 -3.56 -10.93
N ILE A 269 -13.64 -3.48 -12.25
CA ILE A 269 -14.81 -3.13 -13.08
C ILE A 269 -15.91 -4.16 -12.89
N GLY A 270 -15.57 -5.43 -12.79
CA GLY A 270 -16.47 -6.55 -12.53
C GLY A 270 -17.35 -6.36 -11.31
N GLN A 271 -16.88 -5.64 -10.27
CA GLN A 271 -17.67 -5.35 -9.08
C GLN A 271 -18.87 -4.41 -9.34
N PHE A 272 -18.95 -3.80 -10.50
CA PHE A 272 -19.99 -2.84 -10.89
C PHE A 272 -20.90 -3.35 -12.01
N LEU A 273 -20.73 -4.58 -12.52
CA LEU A 273 -21.51 -5.11 -13.64
C LEU A 273 -23.00 -5.18 -13.33
N HIS A 274 -23.38 -5.35 -12.05
CA HIS A 274 -24.80 -5.34 -11.63
C HIS A 274 -25.50 -4.01 -11.99
N LEU A 275 -24.77 -2.89 -12.06
CA LEU A 275 -25.32 -1.59 -12.43
C LEU A 275 -25.86 -1.56 -13.88
N LEU A 276 -25.37 -2.45 -14.76
CA LEU A 276 -25.84 -2.53 -16.14
C LEU A 276 -27.26 -3.11 -16.25
N ASP A 277 -27.69 -3.87 -15.25
CA ASP A 277 -29.04 -4.43 -15.17
C ASP A 277 -30.01 -3.49 -14.43
N GLU A 278 -29.53 -2.36 -13.93
CA GLU A 278 -30.24 -1.32 -13.21
C GLU A 278 -30.34 -0.05 -14.06
N ASP A 279 -30.97 0.99 -13.54
CA ASP A 279 -31.13 2.28 -14.26
C ASP A 279 -29.87 3.19 -14.09
N TRP A 280 -28.69 2.60 -14.34
CA TRP A 280 -27.41 3.29 -14.28
C TRP A 280 -26.75 3.43 -15.66
N THR A 281 -26.00 4.51 -15.85
CA THR A 281 -25.08 4.65 -16.99
C THR A 281 -23.65 4.64 -16.46
N VAL A 282 -22.86 3.69 -16.93
CA VAL A 282 -21.45 3.52 -16.52
C VAL A 282 -20.53 4.05 -17.64
N PHE A 283 -19.62 4.94 -17.27
CA PHE A 283 -18.57 5.45 -18.15
C PHE A 283 -17.20 4.96 -17.66
N ILE A 284 -16.43 4.36 -18.55
CA ILE A 284 -15.03 4.02 -18.33
C ILE A 284 -14.21 4.93 -19.22
N VAL A 285 -13.37 5.76 -18.60
CA VAL A 285 -12.58 6.78 -19.31
C VAL A 285 -11.13 6.73 -18.84
N SER A 286 -10.21 7.17 -19.68
CA SER A 286 -8.81 7.40 -19.34
C SER A 286 -8.48 8.87 -19.54
N ASP A 287 -7.63 9.42 -18.68
CA ASP A 287 -7.18 10.81 -18.74
C ASP A 287 -5.95 10.97 -19.65
N HIS A 288 -5.09 9.97 -19.75
CA HIS A 288 -3.90 9.96 -20.61
C HIS A 288 -3.39 8.54 -20.86
N ALA A 289 -2.44 8.42 -21.77
CA ALA A 289 -1.65 7.22 -21.99
C ALA A 289 -0.28 7.38 -21.32
N GLN A 290 0.38 6.25 -21.06
CA GLN A 290 1.71 6.24 -20.48
C GLN A 290 2.79 6.62 -21.51
N VAL A 291 3.75 7.46 -21.09
CA VAL A 291 4.85 7.93 -21.93
C VAL A 291 6.13 7.20 -21.53
N CYS A 292 6.79 6.55 -22.50
CA CYS A 292 8.07 5.91 -22.29
C CYS A 292 9.20 6.97 -22.25
N PRO A 293 10.03 7.03 -21.22
CA PRO A 293 11.15 7.97 -21.14
C PRO A 293 12.17 7.88 -22.28
N LYS A 294 12.24 6.75 -22.97
CA LYS A 294 13.13 6.58 -24.13
C LYS A 294 12.73 7.39 -25.36
N HIS A 295 11.52 7.80 -25.44
CA HIS A 295 10.99 8.54 -26.60
C HIS A 295 10.87 10.03 -26.32
N ASP A 296 11.58 10.49 -25.31
CA ASP A 296 11.69 11.85 -24.86
C ASP A 296 11.04 12.89 -25.77
N VAL A 297 9.78 13.03 -25.61
CA VAL A 297 9.24 14.35 -25.52
C VAL A 297 9.83 14.87 -24.22
N VAL A 298 10.76 15.81 -24.29
CA VAL A 298 11.27 16.56 -23.13
C VAL A 298 10.03 16.93 -22.34
N GLY A 299 9.85 16.29 -21.18
CA GLY A 299 8.61 16.43 -20.45
C GLY A 299 8.34 17.89 -20.21
N LEU A 300 7.19 18.38 -20.67
CA LEU A 300 6.72 19.72 -20.37
C LEU A 300 6.46 19.90 -18.86
N GLY A 301 6.54 18.82 -18.11
CA GLY A 301 6.55 18.78 -16.66
C GLY A 301 7.70 17.93 -16.17
N ASP A 302 8.39 18.37 -15.16
CA ASP A 302 9.22 17.51 -14.35
C ASP A 302 8.33 16.87 -13.25
N MET A 303 8.93 16.01 -12.44
CA MET A 303 8.25 15.37 -11.30
C MET A 303 7.74 16.40 -10.26
N ASN A 304 8.04 17.66 -10.41
CA ASN A 304 7.67 18.76 -9.51
C ASN A 304 6.56 19.65 -10.10
N GLY A 305 5.97 19.30 -11.24
CA GLY A 305 4.85 20.00 -11.86
C GLY A 305 5.21 20.76 -13.14
N ILE A 306 4.42 21.75 -13.45
CA ILE A 306 4.55 22.56 -14.67
C ILE A 306 5.94 23.19 -14.73
N ASN A 307 6.60 23.07 -15.90
CA ASN A 307 7.90 23.74 -16.11
C ASN A 307 7.71 25.26 -16.15
N VAL A 308 7.91 25.90 -15.01
CA VAL A 308 7.71 27.34 -14.80
C VAL A 308 8.57 28.17 -15.73
N ALA A 309 9.77 27.70 -16.09
CA ALA A 309 10.66 28.40 -17.01
C ALA A 309 10.05 28.46 -18.43
N VAL A 310 9.53 27.34 -18.93
CA VAL A 310 8.85 27.27 -20.23
C VAL A 310 7.59 28.12 -20.22
N MET A 311 6.78 28.04 -19.17
CA MET A 311 5.56 28.84 -19.05
C MET A 311 5.87 30.35 -19.05
N LYS A 312 6.96 30.74 -18.39
CA LYS A 312 7.41 32.13 -18.40
C LYS A 312 7.88 32.58 -19.79
N GLU A 313 8.65 31.74 -20.48
CA GLU A 313 9.14 32.03 -21.83
C GLU A 313 7.99 32.17 -22.84
N LEU A 314 6.94 31.35 -22.68
CA LEU A 314 5.71 31.42 -23.47
C LEU A 314 4.79 32.60 -23.06
N GLY A 315 5.14 33.36 -22.04
CA GLY A 315 4.31 34.45 -21.53
C GLY A 315 3.03 34.03 -20.85
N LEU A 316 2.94 32.76 -20.43
CA LEU A 316 1.78 32.16 -19.77
C LEU A 316 1.81 32.29 -18.26
N THR A 317 2.95 32.70 -17.69
CA THR A 317 3.08 32.97 -16.25
C THR A 317 4.07 34.07 -15.96
N VAL A 318 3.91 34.73 -14.82
CA VAL A 318 4.82 35.75 -14.29
C VAL A 318 5.32 35.26 -12.92
N LEU A 319 6.60 35.38 -12.69
CA LEU A 319 7.18 35.08 -11.39
C LEU A 319 7.20 36.30 -10.48
N LYS A 320 7.07 36.07 -9.17
CA LYS A 320 7.38 37.08 -8.17
C LYS A 320 8.84 37.49 -8.27
N LYS A 321 9.14 38.72 -7.87
CA LYS A 321 10.52 39.24 -7.85
C LYS A 321 10.92 39.56 -6.43
N ASP A 322 12.21 39.38 -6.16
CA ASP A 322 12.79 39.89 -4.93
C ASP A 322 12.98 41.43 -4.99
N GLU A 323 13.50 41.98 -3.93
CA GLU A 323 13.78 43.44 -3.80
C GLU A 323 14.80 43.98 -4.82
N ASN A 324 15.59 43.10 -5.43
CA ASN A 324 16.56 43.42 -6.46
C ASN A 324 16.02 43.18 -7.89
N GLY A 325 14.74 42.79 -8.02
CA GLY A 325 14.12 42.52 -9.29
C GLY A 325 14.42 41.14 -9.91
N LYS A 326 15.07 40.25 -9.16
CA LYS A 326 15.36 38.87 -9.58
C LYS A 326 14.15 37.99 -9.34
N ASP A 327 13.87 37.09 -10.29
CA ASP A 327 12.76 36.15 -10.19
C ASP A 327 12.96 35.19 -9.01
N LEU A 328 11.89 35.06 -8.23
CA LEU A 328 11.74 34.03 -7.20
C LEU A 328 11.09 32.78 -7.83
N PRO A 329 11.28 31.58 -7.24
CA PRO A 329 10.65 30.35 -7.72
C PRO A 329 9.16 30.26 -7.31
N GLU A 330 8.44 31.38 -7.41
CA GLU A 330 7.03 31.50 -7.03
C GLU A 330 6.25 32.25 -8.14
N ILE A 331 5.07 31.73 -8.46
CA ILE A 331 4.18 32.38 -9.44
C ILE A 331 3.52 33.61 -8.82
N ASP A 332 3.50 34.71 -9.57
CA ASP A 332 2.75 35.91 -9.21
C ASP A 332 1.29 35.78 -9.72
N TRP A 333 0.44 35.25 -8.87
CA TRP A 333 -0.98 35.05 -9.18
C TRP A 333 -1.80 36.35 -9.33
N SER A 334 -1.17 37.50 -9.15
CA SER A 334 -1.82 38.79 -9.35
C SER A 334 -1.74 39.34 -10.80
N LYS A 335 -1.01 38.61 -11.66
CA LYS A 335 -0.72 39.01 -13.04
C LYS A 335 -1.38 38.13 -14.12
#